data_6846cd8a2b5d7138ba0836c9911e263b
#
_entry.id   6846cd8a2b5d7138ba0836c9911e263b
#
_cell.length_a   1.000
_cell.length_b   1.000
_cell.length_c   1.000
_cell.angle_alpha   90.00
_cell.angle_beta   90.00
_cell.angle_gamma   90.00
#
_symmetry.space_group_name_H-M   'P 1'
#
loop_
_entity.id
_entity.type
_entity.pdbx_description
1 polymer ?
#
loop_
_entity_poly.entity_id
_entity_poly.type
_entity_poly.pdbx_seq_one_letter_code
_entity_poly.pdbx_strand_id
1 'polypeptide(L)'
;MYCASGPTHPELLVLAAELGAAIAERGWTLVSGGGKVSAMGALASAARARGGHTVGVIPKMLVRPEVADTDADELIVTDTLRERKQVLEDRADAFIALPGGVGTLDELLEAWTEGYLGMHAKPVVMLDPWGHYDGLRAWLYGLVDSEYVSDAALDRLVVTDSVGDALAACAPG
;
A
#
# COMPACT_ATOMS: atom_id res chain seq x y z
N MET A 1 -1.76 -2.05 2.45
CA MET A 1 -1.93 -1.43 1.12
C MET A 1 -1.86 0.08 1.23
N TYR A 2 -0.98 0.70 0.47
CA TYR A 2 -0.77 2.15 0.42
C TYR A 2 -1.20 2.68 -0.95
N CYS A 3 -2.11 3.63 -1.00
CA CYS A 3 -2.63 4.18 -2.24
C CYS A 3 -3.26 5.57 -2.05
N ALA A 4 -3.50 6.26 -3.16
CA ALA A 4 -4.08 7.59 -3.15
C ALA A 4 -5.51 7.61 -2.59
N SER A 5 -5.82 8.64 -1.80
CA SER A 5 -7.16 8.97 -1.30
C SER A 5 -7.73 10.26 -1.93
N GLY A 6 -6.91 10.99 -2.70
CA GLY A 6 -7.31 12.20 -3.42
C GLY A 6 -7.82 11.94 -4.84
N PRO A 7 -8.11 12.99 -5.62
CA PRO A 7 -8.45 12.86 -7.03
C PRO A 7 -7.37 12.08 -7.79
N THR A 8 -7.79 11.16 -8.65
CA THR A 8 -6.88 10.28 -9.35
C THR A 8 -7.36 9.97 -10.77
N HIS A 9 -6.44 9.46 -11.59
CA HIS A 9 -6.74 9.04 -12.95
C HIS A 9 -7.61 7.77 -12.96
N PRO A 10 -8.52 7.62 -13.94
CA PRO A 10 -9.38 6.44 -14.05
C PRO A 10 -8.62 5.11 -14.10
N GLU A 11 -7.46 5.08 -14.74
CA GLU A 11 -6.59 3.88 -14.83
C GLU A 11 -6.12 3.39 -13.45
N LEU A 12 -5.86 4.31 -12.52
CA LEU A 12 -5.50 3.93 -11.15
C LEU A 12 -6.67 3.29 -10.40
N LEU A 13 -7.91 3.72 -10.69
CA LEU A 13 -9.10 3.09 -10.11
C LEU A 13 -9.26 1.66 -10.62
N VAL A 14 -9.00 1.43 -11.92
CA VAL A 14 -9.03 0.09 -12.52
C VAL A 14 -7.94 -0.79 -11.91
N LEU A 15 -6.69 -0.32 -11.83
CA LEU A 15 -5.58 -1.05 -11.22
C LEU A 15 -5.86 -1.40 -9.75
N ALA A 16 -6.40 -0.44 -8.99
CA ALA A 16 -6.76 -0.66 -7.59
C ALA A 16 -7.86 -1.73 -7.44
N ALA A 17 -8.89 -1.68 -8.29
CA ALA A 17 -9.95 -2.68 -8.29
C ALA A 17 -9.43 -4.08 -8.69
N GLU A 18 -8.59 -4.17 -9.71
CA GLU A 18 -7.94 -5.42 -10.12
C GLU A 18 -7.12 -6.03 -8.96
N LEU A 19 -6.30 -5.21 -8.31
CA LEU A 19 -5.49 -5.65 -7.18
C LEU A 19 -6.36 -6.11 -6.00
N GLY A 20 -7.42 -5.37 -5.66
CA GLY A 20 -8.35 -5.75 -4.60
C GLY A 20 -9.03 -7.09 -4.85
N ALA A 21 -9.52 -7.29 -6.07
CA ALA A 21 -10.12 -8.55 -6.50
C ALA A 21 -9.12 -9.71 -6.41
N ALA A 22 -7.89 -9.51 -6.90
CA ALA A 22 -6.86 -10.53 -6.94
C ALA A 22 -6.31 -10.91 -5.54
N ILE A 23 -6.31 -9.97 -4.58
CA ILE A 23 -6.03 -10.22 -3.16
C ILE A 23 -7.09 -11.16 -2.57
N ALA A 24 -8.37 -10.85 -2.78
CA ALA A 24 -9.48 -11.65 -2.30
C ALA A 24 -9.50 -13.06 -2.91
N GLU A 25 -9.22 -13.20 -4.21
CA GLU A 25 -9.15 -14.49 -4.91
C GLU A 25 -8.03 -15.40 -4.38
N ARG A 26 -7.00 -14.84 -3.72
CA ARG A 26 -5.97 -15.60 -2.99
C ARG A 26 -6.37 -15.96 -1.56
N GLY A 27 -7.54 -15.55 -1.10
CA GLY A 27 -7.99 -15.73 0.28
C GLY A 27 -7.22 -14.86 1.29
N TRP A 28 -6.56 -13.79 0.81
CA TRP A 28 -5.82 -12.87 1.66
C TRP A 28 -6.73 -11.76 2.18
N THR A 29 -6.41 -11.27 3.38
CA THR A 29 -7.07 -10.10 3.96
C THR A 29 -6.48 -8.81 3.38
N LEU A 30 -7.34 -7.90 2.95
CA LEU A 30 -6.95 -6.56 2.54
C LEU A 30 -6.90 -5.64 3.75
N VAL A 31 -5.72 -5.13 4.10
CA VAL A 31 -5.54 -4.06 5.10
C VAL A 31 -5.24 -2.75 4.38
N SER A 32 -6.02 -1.70 4.62
CA SER A 32 -5.91 -0.41 3.94
C SER A 32 -6.14 0.77 4.87
N GLY A 33 -5.97 1.98 4.35
CA GLY A 33 -6.13 3.21 5.11
C GLY A 33 -7.56 3.60 5.49
N GLY A 34 -8.54 2.73 5.31
CA GLY A 34 -9.91 2.90 5.81
C GLY A 34 -10.74 3.97 5.10
N GLY A 35 -10.31 4.44 3.93
CA GLY A 35 -11.07 5.36 3.10
C GLY A 35 -11.91 4.67 2.03
N LYS A 36 -13.11 5.19 1.74
CA LYS A 36 -14.01 4.68 0.69
C LYS A 36 -13.94 5.45 -0.62
N VAL A 37 -13.04 6.41 -0.74
CA VAL A 37 -12.92 7.28 -1.91
C VAL A 37 -11.69 6.95 -2.75
N SER A 38 -11.69 7.34 -4.02
CA SER A 38 -10.57 7.21 -4.93
C SER A 38 -10.05 5.75 -5.06
N ALA A 39 -8.76 5.55 -5.25
CA ALA A 39 -8.14 4.23 -5.39
C ALA A 39 -8.37 3.33 -4.17
N MET A 40 -8.38 3.90 -2.96
CA MET A 40 -8.63 3.16 -1.72
C MET A 40 -10.03 2.53 -1.69
N GLY A 41 -11.05 3.30 -2.10
CA GLY A 41 -12.42 2.80 -2.21
C GLY A 41 -12.59 1.75 -3.30
N ALA A 42 -11.98 1.96 -4.48
CA ALA A 42 -12.01 0.99 -5.57
C ALA A 42 -11.38 -0.37 -5.16
N LEU A 43 -10.22 -0.31 -4.50
CA LEU A 43 -9.49 -1.46 -3.96
C LEU A 43 -10.37 -2.27 -2.98
N ALA A 44 -10.90 -1.60 -1.94
CA ALA A 44 -11.66 -2.26 -0.89
C ALA A 44 -13.00 -2.81 -1.40
N SER A 45 -13.71 -2.05 -2.22
CA SER A 45 -14.97 -2.48 -2.83
C SER A 45 -14.80 -3.71 -3.73
N ALA A 46 -13.73 -3.75 -4.54
CA ALA A 46 -13.44 -4.90 -5.40
C ALA A 46 -13.06 -6.15 -4.60
N ALA A 47 -12.31 -6.01 -3.51
CA ALA A 47 -11.99 -7.12 -2.62
C ALA A 47 -13.27 -7.72 -2.00
N ARG A 48 -14.16 -6.88 -1.45
CA ARG A 48 -15.44 -7.33 -0.88
C ARG A 48 -16.35 -7.98 -1.93
N ALA A 49 -16.39 -7.46 -3.15
CA ALA A 49 -17.17 -8.03 -4.25
C ALA A 49 -16.74 -9.46 -4.62
N ARG A 50 -15.52 -9.86 -4.26
CA ARG A 50 -14.98 -11.23 -4.40
C ARG A 50 -14.99 -12.01 -3.09
N GLY A 51 -15.69 -11.54 -2.06
CA GLY A 51 -15.80 -12.22 -0.76
C GLY A 51 -14.54 -12.10 0.10
N GLY A 52 -13.62 -11.19 -0.22
CA GLY A 52 -12.42 -10.93 0.56
C GLY A 52 -12.71 -10.17 1.85
N HIS A 53 -11.97 -10.48 2.91
CA HIS A 53 -12.04 -9.77 4.18
C HIS A 53 -11.27 -8.45 4.10
N THR A 54 -11.87 -7.36 4.58
CA THR A 54 -11.32 -6.00 4.49
C THR A 54 -11.16 -5.37 5.87
N VAL A 55 -9.97 -4.83 6.13
CA VAL A 55 -9.63 -4.08 7.35
C VAL A 55 -9.24 -2.66 6.96
N GLY A 56 -9.97 -1.68 7.45
CA GLY A 56 -9.68 -0.27 7.29
C GLY A 56 -9.07 0.31 8.57
N VAL A 57 -7.99 1.08 8.45
CA VAL A 57 -7.37 1.78 9.60
C VAL A 57 -7.38 3.28 9.34
N ILE A 58 -8.20 4.04 10.07
CA ILE A 58 -8.44 5.46 9.82
C ILE A 58 -8.18 6.29 11.08
N PRO A 59 -7.46 7.42 11.00
CA PRO A 59 -7.31 8.29 12.14
C PRO A 59 -8.62 9.06 12.40
N LYS A 60 -8.94 9.26 13.65
CA LYS A 60 -10.17 9.90 14.13
C LYS A 60 -10.47 11.24 13.44
N MET A 61 -9.42 12.03 13.17
CA MET A 61 -9.56 13.31 12.48
C MET A 61 -10.07 13.21 11.04
N LEU A 62 -9.95 12.02 10.40
CA LEU A 62 -10.43 11.74 9.04
C LEU A 62 -11.74 10.94 9.01
N VAL A 63 -12.27 10.57 10.17
CA VAL A 63 -13.58 9.88 10.26
C VAL A 63 -14.68 10.87 9.91
N ARG A 64 -15.11 10.83 8.66
CA ARG A 64 -16.24 11.60 8.13
C ARG A 64 -17.10 10.66 7.29
N PRO A 65 -18.44 10.86 7.23
CA PRO A 65 -19.33 9.99 6.46
C PRO A 65 -18.94 9.82 4.99
N GLU A 66 -18.30 10.87 4.41
CA GLU A 66 -17.90 10.88 3.00
C GLU A 66 -16.55 10.18 2.76
N VAL A 67 -15.76 9.92 3.80
CA VAL A 67 -14.38 9.45 3.71
C VAL A 67 -14.20 8.05 4.27
N ALA A 68 -14.77 7.77 5.46
CA ALA A 68 -14.59 6.49 6.14
C ALA A 68 -15.31 5.35 5.41
N ASP A 69 -14.62 4.22 5.23
CA ASP A 69 -15.20 3.00 4.67
C ASP A 69 -15.92 2.20 5.76
N THR A 70 -17.19 2.57 5.98
CA THR A 70 -18.06 1.91 6.95
C THR A 70 -18.52 0.52 6.52
N ASP A 71 -18.28 0.12 5.28
CA ASP A 71 -18.59 -1.19 4.74
C ASP A 71 -17.43 -2.18 4.92
N ALA A 72 -16.29 -1.74 5.46
CA ALA A 72 -15.19 -2.64 5.82
C ALA A 72 -15.64 -3.64 6.91
N ASP A 73 -15.15 -4.89 6.82
CA ASP A 73 -15.46 -5.92 7.81
C ASP A 73 -14.93 -5.53 9.21
N GLU A 74 -13.80 -4.83 9.24
CA GLU A 74 -13.24 -4.23 10.44
C GLU A 74 -12.79 -2.80 10.14
N LEU A 75 -13.28 -1.81 10.90
CA LEU A 75 -12.82 -0.41 10.82
C LEU A 75 -12.17 0.00 12.14
N ILE A 76 -10.84 0.11 12.12
CA ILE A 76 -10.04 0.51 13.28
C ILE A 76 -9.85 2.02 13.26
N VAL A 77 -10.30 2.70 14.30
CA VAL A 77 -10.13 4.15 14.46
C VAL A 77 -8.96 4.41 15.42
N THR A 78 -7.96 5.16 14.95
CA THR A 78 -6.78 5.52 15.75
C THR A 78 -6.80 7.00 16.13
N ASP A 79 -6.08 7.38 17.17
CA ASP A 79 -6.02 8.78 17.62
C ASP A 79 -5.08 9.62 16.75
N THR A 80 -3.99 9.03 16.25
CA THR A 80 -2.95 9.72 15.49
C THR A 80 -2.62 9.03 14.17
N LEU A 81 -1.98 9.76 13.23
CA LEU A 81 -1.42 9.18 12.01
C LEU A 81 -0.29 8.18 12.30
N ARG A 82 0.49 8.40 13.35
CA ARG A 82 1.58 7.50 13.76
C ARG A 82 1.03 6.16 14.24
N GLU A 83 0.03 6.19 15.12
CA GLU A 83 -0.65 4.97 15.58
C GLU A 83 -1.30 4.22 14.42
N ARG A 84 -1.90 4.95 13.46
CA ARG A 84 -2.48 4.35 12.25
C ARG A 84 -1.43 3.58 11.45
N LYS A 85 -0.24 4.15 11.21
CA LYS A 85 0.84 3.47 10.49
C LYS A 85 1.30 2.22 11.25
N GLN A 86 1.49 2.31 12.56
CA GLN A 86 1.82 1.15 13.39
C GLN A 86 0.79 0.02 13.28
N VAL A 87 -0.52 0.35 13.35
CA VAL A 87 -1.59 -0.66 13.21
C VAL A 87 -1.60 -1.27 11.82
N LEU A 88 -1.38 -0.47 10.75
CA LEU A 88 -1.27 -0.98 9.39
C LEU A 88 -0.12 -1.99 9.24
N GLU A 89 1.02 -1.69 9.84
CA GLU A 89 2.20 -2.54 9.83
C GLU A 89 2.01 -3.82 10.65
N ASP A 90 1.46 -3.73 11.85
CA ASP A 90 1.19 -4.87 12.73
C ASP A 90 0.22 -5.88 12.09
N ARG A 91 -0.72 -5.38 11.29
CA ARG A 91 -1.75 -6.20 10.63
C ARG A 91 -1.34 -6.75 9.27
N ALA A 92 -0.23 -6.31 8.71
CA ALA A 92 0.21 -6.69 7.38
C ALA A 92 1.29 -7.78 7.42
N ASP A 93 1.25 -8.70 6.47
CA ASP A 93 2.31 -9.67 6.19
C ASP A 93 3.18 -9.22 5.00
N ALA A 94 2.67 -8.31 4.18
CA ALA A 94 3.37 -7.69 3.06
C ALA A 94 2.80 -6.30 2.77
N PHE A 95 3.57 -5.46 2.11
CA PHE A 95 3.20 -4.09 1.75
C PHE A 95 3.21 -3.92 0.24
N ILE A 96 2.13 -3.36 -0.32
CA ILE A 96 2.10 -2.93 -1.73
C ILE A 96 1.67 -1.46 -1.77
N ALA A 97 2.46 -0.64 -2.46
CA ALA A 97 2.12 0.74 -2.78
C ALA A 97 1.71 0.87 -4.24
N LEU A 98 0.55 1.49 -4.49
CA LEU A 98 0.11 1.93 -5.81
C LEU A 98 0.61 3.34 -6.10
N PRO A 99 0.57 3.82 -7.36
CA PRO A 99 0.82 5.22 -7.68
C PRO A 99 0.03 6.16 -6.77
N GLY A 100 0.74 7.09 -6.13
CA GLY A 100 0.16 7.97 -5.13
C GLY A 100 1.04 9.19 -4.83
N GLY A 101 0.59 9.98 -3.88
CA GLY A 101 1.28 11.20 -3.47
C GLY A 101 2.10 11.04 -2.20
N VAL A 102 2.31 12.17 -1.51
CA VAL A 102 3.16 12.25 -0.29
C VAL A 102 2.70 11.28 0.81
N GLY A 103 1.39 11.12 1.03
CA GLY A 103 0.89 10.18 2.04
C GLY A 103 1.22 8.72 1.74
N THR A 104 1.14 8.32 0.47
CA THR A 104 1.53 6.99 0.02
C THR A 104 3.03 6.77 0.18
N LEU A 105 3.84 7.80 -0.13
CA LEU A 105 5.29 7.75 0.04
C LEU A 105 5.70 7.73 1.51
N ASP A 106 5.04 8.46 2.39
CA ASP A 106 5.29 8.44 3.84
C ASP A 106 5.13 7.03 4.42
N GLU A 107 4.05 6.32 4.04
CA GLU A 107 3.79 4.95 4.46
C GLU A 107 4.80 3.95 3.83
N LEU A 108 5.06 4.08 2.53
CA LEU A 108 5.99 3.20 1.82
C LEU A 108 7.43 3.32 2.32
N LEU A 109 7.91 4.56 2.49
CA LEU A 109 9.29 4.82 2.92
C LEU A 109 9.53 4.38 4.36
N GLU A 110 8.53 4.47 5.24
CA GLU A 110 8.62 3.95 6.60
C GLU A 110 8.73 2.42 6.60
N ALA A 111 7.81 1.71 5.96
CA ALA A 111 7.84 0.25 5.84
C ALA A 111 9.14 -0.26 5.18
N TRP A 112 9.63 0.42 4.12
CA TRP A 112 10.90 0.09 3.50
C TRP A 112 12.09 0.32 4.42
N THR A 113 12.11 1.45 5.15
CA THR A 113 13.17 1.79 6.10
C THR A 113 13.26 0.76 7.21
N GLU A 114 12.15 0.39 7.82
CA GLU A 114 12.08 -0.64 8.85
C GLU A 114 12.53 -2.01 8.33
N GLY A 115 12.17 -2.33 7.08
CA GLY A 115 12.58 -3.56 6.43
C GLY A 115 14.10 -3.67 6.26
N TYR A 116 14.78 -2.64 5.74
CA TYR A 116 16.23 -2.71 5.56
C TYR A 116 17.02 -2.56 6.88
N LEU A 117 16.44 -1.92 7.89
CA LEU A 117 17.00 -1.89 9.25
C LEU A 117 16.82 -3.22 10.00
N GLY A 118 16.10 -4.19 9.43
CA GLY A 118 15.89 -5.50 10.01
C GLY A 118 14.81 -5.55 11.09
N MET A 119 13.96 -4.54 11.18
CA MET A 119 12.82 -4.52 12.12
C MET A 119 11.73 -5.51 11.70
N HIS A 120 11.61 -5.79 10.39
CA HIS A 120 10.77 -6.84 9.84
C HIS A 120 11.39 -7.46 8.57
N ALA A 121 10.86 -8.64 8.17
CA ALA A 121 11.24 -9.33 6.94
C ALA A 121 10.13 -9.31 5.88
N LYS A 122 9.06 -8.54 6.09
CA LYS A 122 7.89 -8.47 5.22
C LYS A 122 8.27 -7.89 3.85
N PRO A 123 7.76 -8.43 2.73
CA PRO A 123 7.96 -7.85 1.40
C PRO A 123 7.42 -6.42 1.31
N VAL A 124 8.16 -5.54 0.66
CA VAL A 124 7.75 -4.17 0.35
C VAL A 124 7.77 -3.99 -1.16
N VAL A 125 6.60 -3.80 -1.76
CA VAL A 125 6.39 -3.79 -3.20
C VAL A 125 5.84 -2.45 -3.66
N MET A 126 6.38 -1.94 -4.74
CA MET A 126 5.89 -0.79 -5.50
C MET A 126 5.29 -1.32 -6.81
N LEU A 127 3.96 -1.26 -6.94
CA LEU A 127 3.27 -1.62 -8.19
C LEU A 127 3.08 -0.35 -9.02
N ASP A 128 3.85 -0.24 -10.11
CA ASP A 128 3.94 0.96 -10.94
C ASP A 128 3.99 0.63 -12.44
N PRO A 129 2.85 0.31 -13.06
CA PRO A 129 2.79 -0.06 -14.47
C PRO A 129 3.07 1.10 -15.44
N TRP A 130 3.11 2.34 -14.95
CA TRP A 130 3.21 3.54 -15.81
C TRP A 130 4.45 4.39 -15.57
N GLY A 131 5.35 3.98 -14.68
CA GLY A 131 6.54 4.75 -14.35
C GLY A 131 6.25 6.02 -13.54
N HIS A 132 5.17 6.03 -12.76
CA HIS A 132 4.82 7.14 -11.86
C HIS A 132 5.95 7.50 -10.90
N TYR A 133 6.70 6.47 -10.48
CA TYR A 133 7.81 6.60 -9.54
C TYR A 133 9.20 6.62 -10.21
N ASP A 134 9.30 6.70 -11.53
CA ASP A 134 10.60 6.68 -12.22
C ASP A 134 11.56 7.79 -11.76
N GLY A 135 11.04 8.99 -11.51
CA GLY A 135 11.86 10.08 -10.96
C GLY A 135 12.38 9.81 -9.55
N LEU A 136 11.55 9.22 -8.68
CA LEU A 136 11.95 8.78 -7.34
C LEU A 136 13.00 7.66 -7.41
N ARG A 137 12.79 6.67 -8.28
CA ARG A 137 13.71 5.56 -8.47
C ARG A 137 15.08 6.04 -8.99
N ALA A 138 15.07 6.90 -9.98
CA ALA A 138 16.31 7.50 -10.51
C ALA A 138 17.08 8.25 -9.42
N TRP A 139 16.37 8.99 -8.56
CA TRP A 139 16.99 9.67 -7.42
C TRP A 139 17.55 8.67 -6.38
N LEU A 140 16.82 7.60 -6.06
CA LEU A 140 17.28 6.55 -5.13
C LEU A 140 18.55 5.84 -5.66
N TYR A 141 18.63 5.54 -6.97
CA TYR A 141 19.85 5.00 -7.57
C TYR A 141 21.02 5.97 -7.43
N GLY A 142 20.80 7.28 -7.60
CA GLY A 142 21.84 8.29 -7.36
C GLY A 142 22.30 8.35 -5.89
N LEU A 143 21.46 7.96 -4.94
CA LEU A 143 21.86 7.81 -3.52
C LEU A 143 22.74 6.59 -3.30
N VAL A 144 22.57 5.52 -4.07
CA VAL A 144 23.48 4.35 -4.04
C VAL A 144 24.84 4.76 -4.58
N ASP A 145 24.91 5.43 -5.73
CA ASP A 145 26.15 5.93 -6.30
C ASP A 145 26.92 6.87 -5.34
N SER A 146 26.19 7.59 -4.49
CA SER A 146 26.74 8.51 -3.50
C SER A 146 26.93 7.89 -2.11
N GLU A 147 26.73 6.59 -1.97
CA GLU A 147 26.90 5.80 -0.73
C GLU A 147 25.96 6.20 0.43
N TYR A 148 24.84 6.94 0.16
CA TYR A 148 23.82 7.23 1.16
C TYR A 148 22.82 6.09 1.38
N VAL A 149 22.66 5.22 0.38
CA VAL A 149 21.81 4.02 0.41
C VAL A 149 22.65 2.85 -0.10
N SER A 150 22.58 1.70 0.56
CA SER A 150 23.26 0.49 0.07
C SER A 150 22.44 -0.23 -0.99
N ASP A 151 23.08 -0.99 -1.89
CA ASP A 151 22.36 -1.90 -2.80
C ASP A 151 21.43 -2.83 -2.06
N ALA A 152 21.86 -3.41 -0.95
CA ALA A 152 21.05 -4.29 -0.12
C ALA A 152 19.80 -3.62 0.44
N ALA A 153 19.85 -2.31 0.74
CA ALA A 153 18.66 -1.56 1.13
C ALA A 153 17.73 -1.34 -0.05
N LEU A 154 18.26 -1.04 -1.23
CA LEU A 154 17.48 -0.84 -2.44
C LEU A 154 16.81 -2.15 -2.90
N ASP A 155 17.47 -3.29 -2.78
CA ASP A 155 16.95 -4.61 -3.12
C ASP A 155 15.74 -5.03 -2.25
N ARG A 156 15.56 -4.39 -1.09
CA ARG A 156 14.37 -4.59 -0.24
C ARG A 156 13.10 -3.95 -0.80
N LEU A 157 13.21 -3.05 -1.76
CA LEU A 157 12.08 -2.42 -2.44
C LEU A 157 11.86 -3.08 -3.80
N VAL A 158 10.92 -3.99 -3.88
CA VAL A 158 10.58 -4.68 -5.12
C VAL A 158 9.69 -3.79 -5.98
N VAL A 159 10.05 -3.58 -7.25
CA VAL A 159 9.25 -2.80 -8.20
C VAL A 159 8.68 -3.73 -9.26
N THR A 160 7.38 -3.63 -9.49
CA THR A 160 6.64 -4.46 -10.46
C THR A 160 5.72 -3.60 -11.32
N ASP A 161 5.37 -4.09 -12.50
CA ASP A 161 4.46 -3.44 -13.44
C ASP A 161 3.11 -4.17 -13.60
N SER A 162 2.93 -5.30 -12.92
CA SER A 162 1.71 -6.09 -12.98
C SER A 162 1.20 -6.49 -11.59
N VAL A 163 -0.12 -6.64 -11.47
CA VAL A 163 -0.78 -7.15 -10.25
C VAL A 163 -0.30 -8.56 -9.92
N GLY A 164 -0.11 -9.39 -10.96
CA GLY A 164 0.35 -10.78 -10.79
C GLY A 164 1.71 -10.86 -10.11
N ASP A 165 2.68 -10.09 -10.61
CA ASP A 165 4.05 -10.06 -10.10
C ASP A 165 4.11 -9.41 -8.70
N ALA A 166 3.33 -8.34 -8.47
CA ALA A 166 3.23 -7.73 -7.15
C ALA A 166 2.75 -8.72 -6.08
N LEU A 167 1.73 -9.50 -6.39
CA LEU A 167 1.21 -10.51 -5.46
C LEU A 167 2.13 -11.74 -5.36
N ALA A 168 2.85 -12.10 -6.42
CA ALA A 168 3.87 -13.14 -6.35
C ALA A 168 5.02 -12.74 -5.41
N ALA A 169 5.46 -11.46 -5.47
CA ALA A 169 6.48 -10.94 -4.56
C ALA A 169 6.03 -10.89 -3.08
N CYS A 170 4.73 -10.85 -2.82
CA CYS A 170 4.15 -10.86 -1.48
C CYS A 170 3.84 -12.27 -0.95
N ALA A 171 3.95 -13.32 -1.79
CA ALA A 171 3.61 -14.67 -1.37
C ALA A 171 4.59 -15.17 -0.29
N PRO A 172 4.10 -15.90 0.73
CA PRO A 172 4.98 -16.56 1.69
C PRO A 172 5.87 -17.57 0.97
N GLY A 173 7.16 -17.53 1.26
CA GLY A 173 8.15 -18.45 0.71
C GLY A 173 8.00 -19.87 1.27
#